data_677253475657907923ee29614578584c
#
_entry.id   677253475657907923ee29614578584c
#
_cell.length_a   1.000
_cell.length_b   1.000
_cell.length_c   1.000
_cell.angle_alpha   90.00
_cell.angle_beta   90.00
_cell.angle_gamma   90.00
#
_symmetry.space_group_name_H-M   'P 1'
#
loop_
_entity.id
_entity.type
_entity.pdbx_description
1 polymer ?
#
loop_
_entity_poly.entity_id
_entity_poly.type
_entity_poly.pdbx_seq_one_letter_code
_entity_poly.pdbx_strand_id
1 'polypeptide(L)'
;RGGGLAAREYMLLQVLMRRSGRVFSRDELMREVWQDERSGSNVVEVYVRYLRQKLEADGESRLLHTVRGRGYCLGQVQPED
;
A
#
# COMPACT_ATOMS: atom_id res chain seq x y z
N ARG A 1 15.71 -16.05 1.33
CA ARG A 1 15.33 -15.53 1.44
C ARG A 1 14.39 -15.25 0.83
N GLY A 2 14.16 -15.63 0.19
CA GLY A 2 13.30 -15.20 -0.77
C GLY A 2 11.99 -14.79 -0.23
N GLY A 3 11.20 -14.16 -0.87
CA GLY A 3 9.85 -13.87 -0.52
C GLY A 3 9.65 -12.84 0.57
N GLY A 4 10.71 -12.41 1.20
CA GLY A 4 10.55 -11.40 2.22
C GLY A 4 10.20 -10.05 1.62
N LEU A 5 9.62 -9.18 2.43
CA LEU A 5 9.34 -7.83 2.00
C LEU A 5 10.58 -6.96 2.15
N ALA A 6 10.81 -6.10 1.18
CA ALA A 6 11.84 -5.09 1.32
C ALA A 6 11.43 -4.09 2.39
N ALA A 7 12.40 -3.34 2.90
CA ALA A 7 12.13 -2.43 4.00
C ALA A 7 10.98 -1.47 3.69
N ARG A 8 11.00 -0.88 2.50
CA ARG A 8 9.95 0.08 2.14
C ARG A 8 8.61 -0.59 1.95
N GLU A 9 8.61 -1.80 1.42
CA GLU A 9 7.36 -2.55 1.29
C GLU A 9 6.78 -2.85 2.66
N TYR A 10 7.63 -3.22 3.59
CA TYR A 10 7.19 -3.51 4.94
C TYR A 10 6.63 -2.26 5.62
N MET A 11 7.30 -1.13 5.45
CA MET A 11 6.81 0.12 6.00
C MET A 11 5.46 0.50 5.41
N LEU A 12 5.31 0.32 4.11
CA LEU A 12 4.05 0.60 3.44
C LEU A 12 2.94 -0.26 4.02
N LEU A 13 3.23 -1.55 4.18
CA LEU A 13 2.24 -2.47 4.75
C LEU A 13 1.88 -2.05 6.17
N GLN A 14 2.86 -1.69 6.97
CA GLN A 14 2.59 -1.28 8.36
C GLN A 14 1.67 -0.06 8.42
N VAL A 15 1.94 0.93 7.57
CA VAL A 15 1.11 2.13 7.57
C VAL A 15 -0.33 1.77 7.22
N LEU A 16 -0.50 0.96 6.20
CA LEU A 16 -1.84 0.55 5.77
C LEU A 16 -2.54 -0.26 6.84
N MET A 17 -1.79 -1.09 7.56
CA MET A 17 -2.38 -1.94 8.58
C MET A 17 -2.82 -1.18 9.83
N ARG A 18 -2.18 -0.05 10.11
CA ARG A 18 -2.57 0.73 11.28
C ARG A 18 -4.04 1.11 11.24
N ARG A 19 -4.54 1.36 10.05
CA ARG A 19 -5.93 1.73 9.87
C ARG A 19 -6.53 0.89 8.77
N SER A 20 -6.61 -0.39 9.03
CA SER A 20 -7.16 -1.32 8.06
C SER A 20 -8.56 -0.88 7.68
N GLY A 21 -8.84 -0.83 6.40
CA GLY A 21 -10.12 -0.36 5.90
C GLY A 21 -10.18 1.11 5.58
N ARG A 22 -9.21 1.88 6.05
CA ARG A 22 -9.16 3.30 5.73
C ARG A 22 -8.42 3.53 4.42
N VAL A 23 -8.87 4.48 3.63
CA VAL A 23 -8.21 4.84 2.39
C VAL A 23 -7.12 5.85 2.68
N PHE A 24 -5.90 5.53 2.25
CA PHE A 24 -4.77 6.44 2.36
C PHE A 24 -4.49 7.03 0.99
N SER A 25 -4.38 8.34 0.92
CA SER A 25 -4.04 8.97 -0.34
C SER A 25 -2.58 8.71 -0.67
N ARG A 26 -2.26 8.88 -1.95
CA ARG A 26 -0.88 8.74 -2.40
C ARG A 26 0.04 9.69 -1.63
N ASP A 27 -0.41 10.91 -1.42
CA ASP A 27 0.39 11.90 -0.70
C ASP A 27 0.61 11.51 0.75
N GLU A 28 -0.41 10.94 1.38
CA GLU A 28 -0.25 10.45 2.74
C GLU A 28 0.81 9.35 2.80
N LEU A 29 0.75 8.43 1.85
CA LEU A 29 1.72 7.34 1.83
C LEU A 29 3.13 7.84 1.55
N MET A 30 3.25 8.83 0.67
CA MET A 30 4.55 9.44 0.43
C MET A 30 5.14 10.02 1.70
N ARG A 31 4.31 10.72 2.46
CA ARG A 31 4.77 11.33 3.68
C ARG A 31 5.12 10.30 4.74
N GLU A 32 4.28 9.28 4.88
CA GLU A 32 4.46 8.30 5.95
C GLU A 32 5.59 7.32 5.68
N VAL A 33 5.74 6.90 4.45
CA VAL A 33 6.69 5.84 4.11
C VAL A 33 7.98 6.40 3.57
N TRP A 34 7.90 7.40 2.72
CA TRP A 34 9.09 7.97 2.09
C TRP A 34 9.54 9.27 2.71
N GLN A 35 8.77 9.80 3.64
CA GLN A 35 9.13 11.02 4.37
C GLN A 35 9.47 12.16 3.42
N ASP A 36 8.71 12.23 2.34
CA ASP A 36 8.87 13.27 1.32
C ASP A 36 10.23 13.23 0.64
N GLU A 37 10.87 12.06 0.63
CA GLU A 37 12.09 11.89 -0.15
C GLU A 37 11.80 12.15 -1.61
N ARG A 38 12.81 12.62 -2.30
CA ARG A 38 12.66 12.81 -3.72
C ARG A 38 12.76 11.46 -4.41
N SER A 39 11.63 10.95 -4.80
CA SER A 39 11.52 9.70 -5.51
C SER A 39 10.78 9.94 -6.80
N GLY A 40 10.71 8.95 -7.64
CA GLY A 40 9.92 9.06 -8.86
C GLY A 40 8.47 9.34 -8.53
N SER A 41 7.77 9.99 -9.45
CA SER A 41 6.39 10.36 -9.21
C SER A 41 5.48 9.16 -9.05
N ASN A 42 5.92 7.99 -9.53
CA ASN A 42 5.11 6.78 -9.47
C ASN A 42 5.61 5.79 -8.42
N VAL A 43 6.41 6.24 -7.45
CA VAL A 43 7.00 5.30 -6.50
C VAL A 43 5.94 4.59 -5.68
N VAL A 44 4.91 5.29 -5.27
CA VAL A 44 3.85 4.66 -4.48
C VAL A 44 3.19 3.55 -5.28
N GLU A 45 2.86 3.84 -6.53
CA GLU A 45 2.20 2.86 -7.38
C GLU A 45 3.06 1.63 -7.60
N VAL A 46 4.36 1.84 -7.79
CA VAL A 46 5.28 0.73 -8.02
C VAL A 46 5.35 -0.16 -6.79
N TYR A 47 5.48 0.43 -5.61
CA TYR A 47 5.59 -0.35 -4.38
C TYR A 47 4.27 -1.01 -4.00
N VAL A 48 3.15 -0.37 -4.32
CA VAL A 48 1.86 -1.00 -4.14
C VAL A 48 1.76 -2.26 -5.00
N ARG A 49 2.25 -2.18 -6.24
CA ARG A 49 2.23 -3.34 -7.12
C ARG A 49 3.09 -4.48 -6.55
N TYR A 50 4.29 -4.15 -6.08
CA TYR A 50 5.17 -5.17 -5.51
C TYR A 50 4.53 -5.81 -4.28
N LEU A 51 3.99 -4.98 -3.40
CA LEU A 51 3.38 -5.49 -2.19
C LEU A 51 2.17 -6.36 -2.52
N ARG A 52 1.36 -5.92 -3.48
CA ARG A 52 0.20 -6.69 -3.89
C ARG A 52 0.61 -8.05 -4.45
N GLN A 53 1.66 -8.08 -5.25
CA GLN A 53 2.14 -9.34 -5.80
C GLN A 53 2.52 -10.30 -4.68
N LYS A 54 3.19 -9.80 -3.66
CA LYS A 54 3.63 -10.65 -2.57
C LYS A 54 2.49 -11.11 -1.69
N LEU A 55 1.53 -10.24 -1.44
CA LEU A 55 0.39 -10.60 -0.63
C LEU A 55 -0.51 -11.63 -1.33
N GLU A 56 -0.49 -11.64 -2.65
CA GLU A 56 -1.35 -12.53 -3.41
C GLU A 56 -0.58 -13.72 -4.01
N ALA A 57 0.66 -13.91 -3.56
CA ALA A 57 1.54 -14.90 -4.21
C ALA A 57 1.01 -16.32 -4.12
N ASP A 58 0.27 -16.63 -3.07
CA ASP A 58 -0.25 -17.97 -2.88
C ASP A 58 -1.71 -18.11 -3.33
N GLY A 59 -2.16 -17.23 -4.17
CA GLY A 59 -3.53 -17.28 -4.64
C GLY A 59 -4.53 -16.65 -3.69
N GLU A 60 -4.04 -15.89 -2.74
CA GLU A 60 -4.92 -15.24 -1.79
C GLU A 60 -5.80 -14.20 -2.47
N SER A 61 -6.93 -13.93 -1.86
CA SER A 61 -7.78 -12.86 -2.33
C SER A 61 -7.08 -11.53 -2.20
N ARG A 62 -7.51 -10.57 -3.01
CA ARG A 62 -6.91 -9.27 -2.97
C ARG A 62 -7.19 -8.58 -1.64
N LEU A 63 -6.13 -8.14 -0.98
CA LEU A 63 -6.23 -7.40 0.26
C LEU A 63 -5.92 -5.93 0.09
N LEU A 64 -5.05 -5.61 -0.85
CA LEU A 64 -4.63 -4.23 -1.07
C LEU A 64 -5.37 -3.69 -2.28
N HIS A 65 -6.28 -2.77 -2.04
CA HIS A 65 -7.16 -2.26 -3.08
C HIS A 65 -6.77 -0.86 -3.50
N THR A 66 -6.97 -0.58 -4.77
CA THR A 66 -6.87 0.78 -5.29
C THR A 66 -8.26 1.38 -5.27
N VAL A 67 -8.39 2.51 -4.60
CA VAL A 67 -9.66 3.24 -4.58
C VAL A 67 -9.51 4.40 -5.53
N ARG A 68 -10.17 4.29 -6.66
CA ARG A 68 -9.98 5.19 -7.75
C ARG A 68 -10.20 6.63 -7.36
N GLY A 69 -9.24 7.48 -7.70
CA GLY A 69 -9.34 8.90 -7.40
C GLY A 69 -9.10 9.24 -5.94
N ARG A 70 -8.82 8.24 -5.09
CA ARG A 70 -8.66 8.50 -3.67
C ARG A 70 -7.37 7.95 -3.09
N GLY A 71 -7.00 6.73 -3.44
CA GLY A 71 -5.77 6.17 -2.93
C GLY A 71 -5.83 4.66 -2.79
N TYR A 72 -5.32 4.17 -1.67
CA TYR A 72 -5.18 2.73 -1.44
C TYR A 72 -5.71 2.35 -0.08
N CYS A 73 -6.18 1.11 0.03
CA CYS A 73 -6.79 0.64 1.26
C CYS A 73 -6.44 -0.82 1.44
N LEU A 74 -6.07 -1.20 2.66
CA LEU A 74 -5.81 -2.58 2.98
C LEU A 74 -7.03 -3.16 3.66
N GLY A 75 -7.44 -4.34 3.22
CA GLY A 75 -8.61 -4.98 3.78
C GLY A 75 -9.87 -4.45 3.13
N GLN A 76 -10.96 -4.57 3.83
CA GLN A 76 -12.24 -4.19 3.27
C GLN A 76 -12.40 -2.68 3.29
N VAL A 77 -12.75 -2.11 2.16
CA VAL A 77 -12.93 -0.68 2.04
C VAL A 77 -14.15 -0.26 2.85
N GLN A 78 -13.98 0.77 3.67
CA GLN A 78 -15.08 1.28 4.44
C GLN A 78 -16.04 2.06 3.55
N PRO A 79 -17.32 1.86 3.69
CA PRO A 79 -18.27 2.63 2.91
C PRO A 79 -18.24 4.10 3.33
N GLU A 80 -18.53 4.95 2.39
CA GLU A 80 -18.61 6.36 2.69
C GLU A 80 -20.03 6.75 2.92
N ASP A 81 -20.21 7.64 3.81
CA ASP A 81 -21.56 8.14 4.11
C ASP A 81 -21.87 9.39 3.38
#